data_217507a9f9f1d5bc53bd5817280e53d1
#
_entry.id   217507a9f9f1d5bc53bd5817280e53d1
#
_cell.length_a   1.000
_cell.length_b   1.000
_cell.length_c   1.000
_cell.angle_alpha   90.00
_cell.angle_beta   90.00
_cell.angle_gamma   90.00
#
_symmetry.space_group_name_H-M   'P 1'
#
loop_
_entity.id
_entity.type
_entity.pdbx_description
1 polymer ?
#
loop_
_entity_poly.entity_id
_entity_poly.type
_entity_poly.pdbx_seq_one_letter_code
_entity_poly.pdbx_strand_id
1 'polypeptide(L)'
;MLRFFQPRLSLRRHLPGGVDAHCHLLPGVDDGAESAEEALSIIRGQQALGLRGAICTPHIMARYPQNTPAYLREQFAQFTSIVNRQSSIGNFRLHLAAEYMLDEAFPRHLASGDLLTIDPVWLTQPQPPNLNIPEGLGVALAETGKSNIQNSTSSIGQSTQQFLLVELPQYLLPPGWQDMLDSILAAGHTPLLAHPERYLRILEEGDLRALAARGIALQGNLGSLTGYYGSRVKAIAQSLLADKLYTTFGTDSHSYGMLRQLKLTA
;
A
#
# COMPACT_ATOMS: atom_id res chain seq x y z
N MET A 1 -25.65 3.05 31.50
CA MET A 1 -24.58 3.56 30.61
C MET A 1 -23.59 2.44 30.37
N LEU A 2 -23.85 1.57 29.41
CA LEU A 2 -22.98 0.43 29.06
C LEU A 2 -21.86 0.96 28.16
N ARG A 3 -20.64 1.08 28.70
CA ARG A 3 -19.44 1.28 27.89
C ARG A 3 -19.19 -0.03 27.13
N PHE A 4 -19.50 -0.03 25.86
CA PHE A 4 -19.03 -1.09 24.96
C PHE A 4 -17.50 -1.02 24.90
N PHE A 5 -16.85 -1.97 25.54
CA PHE A 5 -15.44 -2.26 25.35
C PHE A 5 -15.28 -2.74 23.90
N GLN A 6 -14.94 -1.84 22.98
CA GLN A 6 -14.43 -2.28 21.68
C GLN A 6 -13.06 -2.91 21.94
N PRO A 7 -12.81 -4.16 21.54
CA PRO A 7 -11.49 -4.76 21.67
C PRO A 7 -10.50 -3.90 20.90
N ARG A 8 -9.42 -3.47 21.58
CA ARG A 8 -8.33 -2.75 20.92
C ARG A 8 -7.74 -3.64 19.85
N LEU A 9 -7.72 -3.17 18.62
CA LEU A 9 -7.10 -3.86 17.48
C LEU A 9 -5.59 -3.93 17.74
N SER A 10 -5.04 -5.10 18.00
CA SER A 10 -3.60 -5.27 18.13
C SER A 10 -3.02 -5.58 16.75
N LEU A 11 -2.52 -4.58 16.04
CA LEU A 11 -1.90 -4.75 14.73
C LEU A 11 -0.81 -5.83 14.73
N ARG A 12 -0.04 -5.93 15.82
CA ARG A 12 1.01 -6.95 15.98
C ARG A 12 0.49 -8.39 15.92
N ARG A 13 -0.74 -8.63 16.35
CA ARG A 13 -1.38 -9.96 16.29
C ARG A 13 -1.96 -10.26 14.91
N HIS A 14 -2.19 -9.25 14.10
CA HIS A 14 -2.93 -9.35 12.84
C HIS A 14 -2.05 -9.27 11.59
N LEU A 15 -0.74 -8.94 11.73
CA LEU A 15 0.23 -8.82 10.63
C LEU A 15 1.48 -9.71 10.77
N PRO A 16 1.45 -10.89 11.40
CA PRO A 16 2.65 -11.69 11.58
C PRO A 16 3.14 -12.22 10.23
N GLY A 17 4.32 -11.74 9.85
CA GLY A 17 5.01 -12.18 8.65
C GLY A 17 4.54 -11.55 7.34
N GLY A 18 3.64 -10.54 7.42
CA GLY A 18 3.18 -9.80 6.25
C GLY A 18 4.23 -8.85 5.68
N VAL A 19 3.91 -8.30 4.52
CA VAL A 19 4.68 -7.27 3.84
C VAL A 19 3.91 -5.96 3.95
N ASP A 20 4.62 -4.85 4.23
CA ASP A 20 4.10 -3.51 4.07
C ASP A 20 3.97 -3.20 2.59
N ALA A 21 2.75 -3.08 2.08
CA ALA A 21 2.53 -2.90 0.65
C ALA A 21 2.73 -1.45 0.17
N HIS A 22 2.96 -0.50 1.10
CA HIS A 22 3.09 0.91 0.80
C HIS A 22 3.87 1.65 1.89
N CYS A 23 5.07 2.15 1.57
CA CYS A 23 5.87 2.96 2.48
C CYS A 23 6.97 3.74 1.74
N HIS A 24 7.42 4.87 2.32
CA HIS A 24 8.39 5.79 1.75
C HIS A 24 9.75 5.64 2.43
N LEU A 25 10.45 4.54 2.11
CA LEU A 25 11.72 4.15 2.75
C LEU A 25 12.95 4.65 2.02
N LEU A 26 12.87 5.08 0.75
CA LEU A 26 14.06 5.52 0.01
C LEU A 26 14.53 6.88 0.51
N PRO A 27 15.79 6.99 1.03
CA PRO A 27 16.26 8.21 1.67
C PRO A 27 16.34 9.39 0.70
N GLY A 28 15.70 10.51 1.04
CA GLY A 28 15.87 11.80 0.37
C GLY A 28 15.32 11.90 -1.05
N VAL A 29 14.45 10.96 -1.47
CA VAL A 29 13.88 10.99 -2.83
C VAL A 29 12.52 11.70 -2.89
N ASP A 30 11.77 11.67 -1.79
CA ASP A 30 10.43 12.28 -1.64
C ASP A 30 10.26 12.84 -0.22
N ASP A 31 9.02 12.93 0.29
CA ASP A 31 8.70 13.38 1.65
C ASP A 31 8.72 12.26 2.69
N GLY A 32 9.28 11.09 2.34
CA GLY A 32 9.52 9.97 3.24
C GLY A 32 10.78 10.14 4.08
N ALA A 33 11.52 9.05 4.28
CA ALA A 33 12.76 9.06 5.07
C ALA A 33 13.79 10.06 4.53
N GLU A 34 14.25 10.97 5.38
CA GLU A 34 15.26 11.97 5.00
C GLU A 34 16.67 11.37 4.90
N SER A 35 16.94 10.30 5.65
CA SER A 35 18.26 9.66 5.72
C SER A 35 18.17 8.14 5.80
N ALA A 36 19.28 7.47 5.53
CA ALA A 36 19.38 6.01 5.68
C ALA A 36 19.13 5.58 7.14
N GLU A 37 19.55 6.35 8.13
CA GLU A 37 19.34 6.10 9.55
C GLU A 37 17.86 6.14 9.91
N GLU A 38 17.12 7.11 9.36
CA GLU A 38 15.67 7.21 9.54
C GLU A 38 14.97 6.02 8.86
N ALA A 39 15.31 5.70 7.62
CA ALA A 39 14.77 4.56 6.90
C ALA A 39 14.99 3.23 7.68
N LEU A 40 16.18 3.02 8.24
CA LEU A 40 16.47 1.87 9.10
C LEU A 40 15.63 1.89 10.38
N SER A 41 15.34 3.06 10.92
CA SER A 41 14.46 3.20 12.09
C SER A 41 13.01 2.87 11.76
N ILE A 42 12.53 3.26 10.57
CA ILE A 42 11.22 2.86 10.04
C ILE A 42 11.15 1.34 9.88
N ILE A 43 12.16 0.69 9.27
CA ILE A 43 12.22 -0.78 9.13
C ILE A 43 12.13 -1.47 10.50
N ARG A 44 12.90 -1.02 11.49
CA ARG A 44 12.79 -1.56 12.87
C ARG A 44 11.40 -1.38 13.45
N GLY A 45 10.76 -0.24 13.14
CA GLY A 45 9.37 0.04 13.47
C GLY A 45 8.41 -0.97 12.85
N GLN A 46 8.54 -1.24 11.56
CA GLN A 46 7.75 -2.24 10.82
C GLN A 46 7.97 -3.65 11.37
N GLN A 47 9.22 -4.04 11.65
CA GLN A 47 9.53 -5.33 12.30
C GLN A 47 8.86 -5.47 13.67
N ALA A 48 8.82 -4.39 14.44
CA ALA A 48 8.14 -4.41 15.75
C ALA A 48 6.61 -4.48 15.64
N LEU A 49 6.02 -4.16 14.48
CA LEU A 49 4.62 -4.45 14.13
C LEU A 49 4.41 -5.89 13.65
N GLY A 50 5.48 -6.66 13.43
CA GLY A 50 5.43 -8.04 12.96
C GLY A 50 5.65 -8.20 11.45
N LEU A 51 5.94 -7.10 10.73
CA LEU A 51 6.22 -7.14 9.30
C LEU A 51 7.59 -7.75 9.02
N ARG A 52 7.74 -8.46 7.92
CA ARG A 52 8.97 -9.13 7.48
C ARG A 52 9.50 -8.62 6.15
N GLY A 53 8.85 -7.63 5.58
CA GLY A 53 9.27 -6.98 4.36
C GLY A 53 8.45 -5.73 4.09
N ALA A 54 8.88 -4.97 3.11
CA ALA A 54 8.21 -3.77 2.65
C ALA A 54 8.40 -3.58 1.15
N ILE A 55 7.40 -2.99 0.53
CA ILE A 55 7.47 -2.45 -0.82
C ILE A 55 7.76 -0.96 -0.67
N CYS A 56 8.96 -0.54 -1.08
CA CYS A 56 9.30 0.87 -1.17
C CYS A 56 8.53 1.47 -2.33
N THR A 57 7.69 2.44 -2.07
CA THR A 57 6.78 3.07 -3.03
C THR A 57 6.98 4.58 -3.08
N PRO A 58 8.21 5.07 -3.40
CA PRO A 58 8.45 6.50 -3.50
C PRO A 58 7.53 7.14 -4.52
N HIS A 59 7.23 8.42 -4.30
CA HIS A 59 6.38 9.18 -5.21
C HIS A 59 7.00 9.36 -6.60
N ILE A 60 6.19 9.12 -7.64
CA ILE A 60 6.41 9.61 -9.01
C ILE A 60 5.28 10.58 -9.33
N MET A 61 5.60 11.88 -9.32
CA MET A 61 4.64 12.96 -9.52
C MET A 61 5.37 14.23 -10.02
N ALA A 62 4.61 15.20 -10.54
CA ALA A 62 5.16 16.46 -11.03
C ALA A 62 6.00 17.22 -9.99
N ARG A 63 5.70 17.07 -8.69
CA ARG A 63 6.47 17.69 -7.59
C ARG A 63 7.89 17.13 -7.45
N TYR A 64 8.12 15.88 -7.85
CA TYR A 64 9.42 15.21 -7.77
C TYR A 64 9.92 14.80 -9.18
N PRO A 65 10.22 15.76 -10.06
CA PRO A 65 10.52 15.48 -11.48
C PRO A 65 11.80 14.64 -11.69
N GLN A 66 12.69 14.56 -10.69
CA GLN A 66 13.87 13.69 -10.69
C GLN A 66 13.53 12.22 -10.46
N ASN A 67 12.36 11.90 -9.88
CA ASN A 67 11.95 10.54 -9.56
C ASN A 67 11.51 9.79 -10.83
N THR A 68 12.49 9.44 -11.65
CA THR A 68 12.28 8.52 -12.78
C THR A 68 12.46 7.08 -12.33
N PRO A 69 11.88 6.08 -13.01
CA PRO A 69 12.09 4.68 -12.68
C PRO A 69 13.58 4.29 -12.66
N ALA A 70 14.38 4.80 -13.57
CA ALA A 70 15.82 4.54 -13.62
C ALA A 70 16.54 5.09 -12.37
N TYR A 71 16.28 6.34 -12.02
CA TYR A 71 16.84 6.98 -10.81
C TYR A 71 16.44 6.22 -9.54
N LEU A 72 15.16 5.89 -9.40
CA LEU A 72 14.67 5.18 -8.22
C LEU A 72 15.24 3.77 -8.10
N ARG A 73 15.50 3.04 -9.21
CA ARG A 73 16.20 1.75 -9.19
C ARG A 73 17.63 1.91 -8.68
N GLU A 74 18.34 2.97 -9.06
CA GLU A 74 19.69 3.25 -8.56
C GLU A 74 19.67 3.53 -7.06
N GLN A 75 18.77 4.42 -6.59
CA GLN A 75 18.63 4.72 -5.16
C GLN A 75 18.26 3.48 -4.35
N PHE A 76 17.37 2.64 -4.87
CA PHE A 76 16.98 1.39 -4.23
C PHE A 76 18.14 0.40 -4.11
N ALA A 77 18.97 0.26 -5.15
CA ALA A 77 20.16 -0.59 -5.09
C ALA A 77 21.17 -0.12 -4.03
N GLN A 78 21.40 1.19 -3.94
CA GLN A 78 22.26 1.80 -2.92
C GLN A 78 21.68 1.56 -1.52
N PHE A 79 20.39 1.83 -1.31
CA PHE A 79 19.71 1.63 -0.02
C PHE A 79 19.69 0.15 0.40
N THR A 80 19.38 -0.76 -0.51
CA THR A 80 19.41 -2.21 -0.24
C THR A 80 20.79 -2.68 0.20
N SER A 81 21.85 -2.14 -0.42
CA SER A 81 23.22 -2.41 0.00
C SER A 81 23.51 -1.94 1.44
N ILE A 82 22.92 -0.81 1.86
CA ILE A 82 23.04 -0.34 3.25
C ILE A 82 22.29 -1.28 4.20
N VAL A 83 21.03 -1.64 3.87
CA VAL A 83 20.20 -2.52 4.69
C VAL A 83 20.85 -3.89 4.88
N ASN A 84 21.40 -4.48 3.83
CA ASN A 84 22.06 -5.80 3.87
C ASN A 84 23.31 -5.84 4.78
N ARG A 85 23.94 -4.69 5.04
CA ARG A 85 25.06 -4.59 6.00
C ARG A 85 24.60 -4.48 7.45
N GLN A 86 23.29 -4.32 7.71
CA GLN A 86 22.74 -4.16 9.06
C GLN A 86 22.33 -5.51 9.65
N SER A 87 23.21 -6.14 10.43
CA SER A 87 22.89 -7.42 11.09
C SER A 87 21.64 -7.37 11.97
N SER A 88 21.31 -6.20 12.53
CA SER A 88 20.12 -5.98 13.36
C SER A 88 18.80 -5.98 12.58
N ILE A 89 18.84 -5.83 11.26
CA ILE A 89 17.65 -5.89 10.38
C ILE A 89 17.35 -7.34 9.96
N GLY A 90 18.37 -8.22 9.92
CA GLY A 90 18.19 -9.61 9.55
C GLY A 90 17.64 -9.78 8.13
N ASN A 91 16.72 -10.73 7.95
CA ASN A 91 16.15 -11.08 6.65
C ASN A 91 14.90 -10.24 6.28
N PHE A 92 14.91 -8.94 6.55
CA PHE A 92 13.81 -8.06 6.13
C PHE A 92 13.87 -7.85 4.61
N ARG A 93 12.81 -8.23 3.91
CA ARG A 93 12.76 -8.22 2.45
C ARG A 93 12.31 -6.85 1.95
N LEU A 94 12.99 -6.34 0.92
CA LEU A 94 12.61 -5.10 0.25
C LEU A 94 12.26 -5.37 -1.22
N HIS A 95 11.28 -4.66 -1.71
CA HIS A 95 10.91 -4.59 -3.11
C HIS A 95 10.76 -3.12 -3.51
N LEU A 96 11.03 -2.79 -4.76
CA LEU A 96 10.82 -1.45 -5.31
C LEU A 96 9.58 -1.45 -6.19
N ALA A 97 8.66 -0.56 -5.88
CA ALA A 97 7.61 -0.09 -6.75
C ALA A 97 7.60 1.44 -6.72
N ALA A 98 6.52 2.08 -7.15
CA ALA A 98 6.33 3.51 -6.97
C ALA A 98 4.87 3.83 -6.76
N GLU A 99 4.58 4.90 -6.01
CA GLU A 99 3.27 5.51 -5.93
C GLU A 99 3.17 6.63 -6.97
N TYR A 100 2.36 6.38 -8.00
CA TYR A 100 2.15 7.34 -9.08
C TYR A 100 0.99 8.27 -8.76
N MET A 101 1.25 9.57 -8.70
CA MET A 101 0.17 10.55 -8.63
C MET A 101 -0.58 10.60 -9.96
N LEU A 102 -1.90 10.52 -9.93
CA LEU A 102 -2.74 10.75 -11.10
C LEU A 102 -2.84 12.25 -11.37
N ASP A 103 -1.73 12.83 -11.82
CA ASP A 103 -1.59 14.23 -12.21
C ASP A 103 -1.38 14.39 -13.74
N GLU A 104 -1.06 15.60 -14.18
CA GLU A 104 -0.82 15.90 -15.61
C GLU A 104 0.42 15.19 -16.20
N ALA A 105 1.31 14.67 -15.36
CA ALA A 105 2.50 13.93 -15.81
C ALA A 105 2.19 12.44 -16.01
N PHE A 106 1.17 11.91 -15.34
CA PHE A 106 0.86 10.48 -15.32
C PHE A 106 0.68 9.84 -16.72
N PRO A 107 -0.04 10.44 -17.68
CA PRO A 107 -0.18 9.85 -19.02
C PRO A 107 1.16 9.60 -19.73
N ARG A 108 2.14 10.46 -19.49
CA ARG A 108 3.51 10.30 -20.06
C ARG A 108 4.25 9.15 -19.39
N HIS A 109 4.10 8.98 -18.06
CA HIS A 109 4.69 7.86 -17.34
C HIS A 109 4.10 6.53 -17.84
N LEU A 110 2.79 6.44 -17.96
CA LEU A 110 2.12 5.24 -18.48
C LEU A 110 2.56 4.92 -19.92
N ALA A 111 2.61 5.91 -20.79
CA ALA A 111 3.00 5.76 -22.20
C ALA A 111 4.47 5.34 -22.37
N SER A 112 5.35 5.63 -21.40
CA SER A 112 6.76 5.23 -21.47
C SER A 112 6.94 3.71 -21.38
N GLY A 113 6.01 2.99 -20.75
CA GLY A 113 6.10 1.56 -20.48
C GLY A 113 7.17 1.17 -19.44
N ASP A 114 8.03 2.11 -19.02
CA ASP A 114 9.01 1.89 -17.95
C ASP A 114 8.36 2.25 -16.60
N LEU A 115 7.70 1.26 -16.01
CA LEU A 115 6.95 1.43 -14.76
C LEU A 115 7.57 0.63 -13.61
N LEU A 116 7.44 1.15 -12.39
CA LEU A 116 7.75 0.45 -11.16
C LEU A 116 6.45 -0.13 -10.58
N THR A 117 6.21 -1.39 -10.86
CA THR A 117 4.96 -2.11 -10.53
C THR A 117 5.15 -3.06 -9.34
N ILE A 118 4.05 -3.52 -8.76
CA ILE A 118 4.04 -4.51 -7.70
C ILE A 118 3.68 -5.88 -8.31
N ASP A 119 4.58 -6.86 -8.16
CA ASP A 119 4.29 -8.24 -8.50
C ASP A 119 3.27 -8.81 -7.49
N PRO A 120 2.18 -9.45 -7.95
CA PRO A 120 1.19 -10.09 -7.09
C PRO A 120 1.76 -10.98 -5.99
N VAL A 121 2.90 -11.63 -6.22
CA VAL A 121 3.58 -12.48 -5.23
C VAL A 121 3.91 -11.74 -3.94
N TRP A 122 4.15 -10.42 -4.00
CA TRP A 122 4.41 -9.59 -2.82
C TRP A 122 3.16 -9.31 -2.01
N LEU A 123 1.98 -9.34 -2.61
CA LEU A 123 0.70 -9.09 -1.95
C LEU A 123 0.05 -10.37 -1.41
N THR A 124 0.44 -11.54 -1.94
CA THR A 124 -0.15 -12.86 -1.61
C THR A 124 0.71 -13.71 -0.69
N GLN A 125 1.71 -13.15 -0.01
CA GLN A 125 2.61 -13.91 0.88
C GLN A 125 1.80 -14.70 1.93
N PRO A 126 2.13 -15.98 2.15
CA PRO A 126 1.38 -16.84 3.05
C PRO A 126 1.40 -16.29 4.48
N GLN A 127 0.22 -16.09 5.05
CA GLN A 127 0.06 -15.84 6.48
C GLN A 127 0.57 -17.08 7.26
N PRO A 128 1.26 -16.91 8.38
CA PRO A 128 1.65 -18.05 9.21
C PRO A 128 0.41 -18.81 9.70
N PRO A 129 0.49 -20.15 9.84
CA PRO A 129 -0.67 -21.04 9.99
C PRO A 129 -1.44 -20.96 11.33
N ASN A 130 -1.12 -20.06 12.26
CA ASN A 130 -1.75 -19.98 13.57
C ASN A 130 -2.10 -18.54 13.97
N LEU A 131 -3.13 -17.97 13.37
CA LEU A 131 -3.74 -16.74 13.85
C LEU A 131 -5.17 -17.00 14.25
N ASN A 132 -5.44 -16.97 15.56
CA ASN A 132 -6.78 -16.70 16.08
C ASN A 132 -7.10 -15.23 15.80
N ILE A 133 -7.50 -14.95 14.58
CA ILE A 133 -8.06 -13.66 14.20
C ILE A 133 -9.50 -13.67 14.67
N PRO A 134 -10.01 -12.61 15.33
CA PRO A 134 -11.44 -12.52 15.60
C PRO A 134 -12.21 -12.78 14.30
N GLU A 135 -13.23 -13.63 14.37
CA GLU A 135 -14.06 -13.95 13.21
C GLU A 135 -14.51 -12.65 12.53
N GLY A 136 -14.10 -12.44 11.29
CA GLY A 136 -14.37 -11.25 10.48
C GLY A 136 -13.14 -10.49 9.97
N LEU A 137 -12.09 -10.30 10.76
CA LEU A 137 -10.94 -9.49 10.30
C LEU A 137 -9.88 -10.34 9.57
N GLY A 138 -9.60 -11.53 10.05
CA GLY A 138 -8.60 -12.41 9.47
C GLY A 138 -9.03 -13.11 8.20
N VAL A 139 -10.31 -13.39 8.11
CA VAL A 139 -10.93 -13.94 6.90
C VAL A 139 -10.88 -12.88 5.79
N ALA A 140 -11.13 -11.59 6.12
CA ALA A 140 -11.04 -10.51 5.15
C ALA A 140 -9.63 -10.33 4.56
N LEU A 141 -8.58 -10.40 5.40
CA LEU A 141 -7.18 -10.26 4.94
C LEU A 141 -6.67 -11.48 4.18
N ALA A 142 -7.13 -12.69 4.54
CA ALA A 142 -6.75 -13.92 3.86
C ALA A 142 -7.56 -14.20 2.58
N GLU A 143 -8.83 -13.78 2.54
CA GLU A 143 -9.72 -14.01 1.40
C GLU A 143 -9.62 -12.91 0.33
N THR A 144 -9.25 -11.65 0.69
CA THR A 144 -9.01 -10.59 -0.32
C THR A 144 -7.87 -10.96 -1.26
N GLY A 145 -6.85 -11.68 -0.78
CA GLY A 145 -5.80 -12.23 -1.65
C GLY A 145 -6.24 -13.38 -2.56
N LYS A 146 -7.40 -14.02 -2.30
CA LYS A 146 -7.87 -15.20 -3.07
C LYS A 146 -9.02 -14.92 -4.03
N SER A 147 -9.87 -13.94 -3.77
CA SER A 147 -11.15 -13.80 -4.47
C SER A 147 -11.07 -13.12 -5.84
N ASN A 148 -10.00 -12.37 -6.15
CA ASN A 148 -9.86 -11.70 -7.44
C ASN A 148 -8.92 -12.39 -8.44
N ILE A 149 -8.29 -13.54 -8.07
CA ILE A 149 -7.31 -14.23 -8.94
C ILE A 149 -7.90 -15.48 -9.64
N GLN A 150 -9.13 -15.91 -9.30
CA GLN A 150 -9.63 -17.23 -9.74
C GLN A 150 -10.42 -17.28 -11.05
N ASN A 151 -10.58 -16.23 -11.83
CA ASN A 151 -11.43 -16.27 -13.03
C ASN A 151 -10.69 -16.10 -14.37
N SER A 152 -9.42 -16.52 -14.49
CA SER A 152 -8.82 -16.68 -15.83
C SER A 152 -7.81 -17.81 -15.89
N THR A 153 -8.30 -19.06 -15.82
CA THR A 153 -7.54 -20.22 -16.29
C THR A 153 -7.84 -20.46 -17.75
N SER A 154 -7.09 -19.83 -18.63
CA SER A 154 -6.83 -20.34 -19.97
C SER A 154 -5.35 -20.16 -20.28
N SER A 155 -4.71 -21.33 -20.44
CA SER A 155 -3.33 -21.57 -20.82
C SER A 155 -2.87 -20.72 -22.00
N ILE A 156 -1.76 -20.01 -21.82
CA ILE A 156 -0.58 -19.80 -22.67
C ILE A 156 0.16 -18.58 -22.08
N GLY A 157 1.41 -18.78 -21.56
CA GLY A 157 2.32 -17.71 -21.15
C GLY A 157 1.72 -16.79 -20.05
N GLN A 158 1.82 -17.15 -18.77
CA GLN A 158 1.36 -16.32 -17.66
C GLN A 158 2.20 -15.04 -17.57
N SER A 159 1.76 -13.99 -18.27
CA SER A 159 2.03 -12.63 -17.84
C SER A 159 1.19 -12.42 -16.56
N THR A 160 1.80 -12.56 -15.40
CA THR A 160 1.15 -12.21 -14.13
C THR A 160 0.84 -10.72 -14.17
N GLN A 161 -0.45 -10.36 -14.22
CA GLN A 161 -0.90 -8.98 -14.26
C GLN A 161 -0.34 -8.22 -13.06
N GLN A 162 0.50 -7.21 -13.31
CA GLN A 162 1.17 -6.42 -12.27
C GLN A 162 0.22 -5.34 -11.73
N PHE A 163 0.37 -4.99 -10.45
CA PHE A 163 -0.34 -3.86 -9.87
C PHE A 163 0.46 -2.56 -10.08
N LEU A 164 -0.22 -1.50 -10.45
CA LEU A 164 0.32 -0.14 -10.49
C LEU A 164 -0.31 0.66 -9.34
N LEU A 165 0.49 0.97 -8.31
CA LEU A 165 0.03 1.76 -7.18
C LEU A 165 -0.14 3.22 -7.62
N VAL A 166 -1.33 3.76 -7.41
CA VAL A 166 -1.69 5.12 -7.82
C VAL A 166 -2.35 5.88 -6.68
N GLU A 167 -2.07 7.18 -6.60
CA GLU A 167 -2.66 8.11 -5.66
C GLU A 167 -3.47 9.19 -6.39
N LEU A 168 -4.59 9.61 -5.80
CA LEU A 168 -5.38 10.76 -6.25
C LEU A 168 -4.97 12.03 -5.47
N PRO A 169 -4.95 13.20 -6.10
CA PRO A 169 -4.79 14.46 -5.38
C PRO A 169 -5.88 14.64 -4.31
N GLN A 170 -5.48 15.06 -3.09
CA GLN A 170 -6.36 15.05 -1.92
C GLN A 170 -7.46 16.13 -1.93
N TYR A 171 -7.35 17.15 -2.77
CA TYR A 171 -8.23 18.32 -2.71
C TYR A 171 -9.07 18.55 -3.96
N LEU A 172 -8.58 18.14 -5.12
CA LEU A 172 -9.23 18.33 -6.40
C LEU A 172 -8.86 17.19 -7.34
N LEU A 173 -9.88 16.49 -7.83
CA LEU A 173 -9.65 15.45 -8.83
C LEU A 173 -9.30 16.08 -10.18
N PRO A 174 -8.26 15.62 -10.87
CA PRO A 174 -7.95 16.10 -12.19
C PRO A 174 -9.06 15.70 -13.18
N PRO A 175 -9.35 16.52 -14.19
CA PRO A 175 -10.28 16.12 -15.24
C PRO A 175 -9.82 14.78 -15.86
N GLY A 176 -10.76 13.86 -16.07
CA GLY A 176 -10.44 12.56 -16.69
C GLY A 176 -9.67 11.57 -15.81
N TRP A 177 -9.61 11.77 -14.49
CA TRP A 177 -8.93 10.85 -13.58
C TRP A 177 -9.43 9.39 -13.69
N GLN A 178 -10.71 9.20 -13.97
CA GLN A 178 -11.26 7.85 -14.20
C GLN A 178 -10.74 7.23 -15.49
N ASP A 179 -10.57 8.05 -16.55
CA ASP A 179 -9.98 7.60 -17.81
C ASP A 179 -8.51 7.21 -17.64
N MET A 180 -7.79 7.85 -16.70
CA MET A 180 -6.44 7.45 -16.33
C MET A 180 -6.42 6.05 -15.71
N LEU A 181 -7.37 5.72 -14.83
CA LEU A 181 -7.51 4.35 -14.29
C LEU A 181 -7.84 3.34 -15.39
N ASP A 182 -8.75 3.68 -16.29
CA ASP A 182 -9.10 2.81 -17.44
C ASP A 182 -7.90 2.61 -18.37
N SER A 183 -7.06 3.63 -18.54
CA SER A 183 -5.83 3.54 -19.34
C SER A 183 -4.82 2.56 -18.72
N ILE A 184 -4.74 2.47 -17.39
CA ILE A 184 -3.89 1.47 -16.71
C ILE A 184 -4.40 0.06 -17.00
N LEU A 185 -5.73 -0.17 -16.91
CA LEU A 185 -6.34 -1.45 -17.27
C LEU A 185 -6.07 -1.80 -18.73
N ALA A 186 -6.23 -0.85 -19.64
CA ALA A 186 -5.96 -1.03 -21.07
C ALA A 186 -4.48 -1.34 -21.37
N ALA A 187 -3.55 -0.82 -20.54
CA ALA A 187 -2.13 -1.13 -20.62
C ALA A 187 -1.77 -2.54 -20.04
N GLY A 188 -2.75 -3.28 -19.52
CA GLY A 188 -2.56 -4.63 -19.00
C GLY A 188 -2.13 -4.68 -17.52
N HIS A 189 -2.24 -3.58 -16.80
CA HIS A 189 -1.97 -3.49 -15.36
C HIS A 189 -3.27 -3.40 -14.56
N THR A 190 -3.22 -3.80 -13.29
CA THR A 190 -4.32 -3.55 -12.34
C THR A 190 -4.02 -2.26 -11.56
N PRO A 191 -4.84 -1.21 -11.66
CA PRO A 191 -4.69 -0.05 -10.78
C PRO A 191 -4.89 -0.48 -9.33
N LEU A 192 -3.96 -0.12 -8.45
CA LEU A 192 -4.07 -0.28 -7.00
C LEU A 192 -4.20 1.12 -6.40
N LEU A 193 -5.42 1.52 -6.05
CA LEU A 193 -5.67 2.84 -5.50
C LEU A 193 -5.22 2.90 -4.03
N ALA A 194 -4.27 3.78 -3.75
CA ALA A 194 -3.69 3.98 -2.44
C ALA A 194 -4.70 4.62 -1.48
N HIS A 195 -4.76 4.12 -0.25
CA HIS A 195 -5.51 4.66 0.91
C HIS A 195 -6.85 5.37 0.54
N PRO A 196 -7.76 4.68 -0.19
CA PRO A 196 -8.97 5.29 -0.74
C PRO A 196 -9.88 5.90 0.33
N GLU A 197 -9.84 5.40 1.55
CA GLU A 197 -10.57 5.90 2.71
C GLU A 197 -10.16 7.32 3.14
N ARG A 198 -9.06 7.86 2.61
CA ARG A 198 -8.58 9.23 2.93
C ARG A 198 -9.16 10.30 1.99
N TYR A 199 -9.80 9.90 0.90
CA TYR A 199 -10.34 10.84 -0.11
C TYR A 199 -11.73 11.43 0.23
N LEU A 200 -12.04 11.57 1.51
CA LEU A 200 -13.37 11.97 2.05
C LEU A 200 -13.92 13.31 1.56
N ARG A 201 -13.09 14.12 0.96
CA ARG A 201 -13.48 15.45 0.46
C ARG A 201 -13.89 15.41 -1.01
N ILE A 202 -13.54 14.36 -1.72
CA ILE A 202 -13.65 14.28 -3.17
C ILE A 202 -14.32 13.00 -3.68
N LEU A 203 -14.36 11.95 -2.85
CA LEU A 203 -15.02 10.69 -3.15
C LEU A 203 -15.95 10.30 -2.00
N GLU A 204 -17.11 9.76 -2.35
CA GLU A 204 -18.03 9.13 -1.40
C GLU A 204 -17.71 7.64 -1.28
N GLU A 205 -18.20 7.01 -0.22
CA GLU A 205 -18.02 5.58 0.01
C GLU A 205 -18.62 4.72 -1.14
N GLY A 206 -19.73 5.18 -1.73
CA GLY A 206 -20.33 4.58 -2.91
C GLY A 206 -19.44 4.59 -4.14
N ASP A 207 -18.66 5.65 -4.34
CA ASP A 207 -17.70 5.76 -5.44
C ASP A 207 -16.58 4.71 -5.30
N LEU A 208 -16.09 4.47 -4.08
CA LEU A 208 -15.05 3.47 -3.82
C LEU A 208 -15.54 2.04 -4.13
N ARG A 209 -16.80 1.73 -3.81
CA ARG A 209 -17.42 0.44 -4.18
C ARG A 209 -17.58 0.31 -5.70
N ALA A 210 -17.97 1.39 -6.37
CA ALA A 210 -18.10 1.40 -7.83
C ALA A 210 -16.74 1.21 -8.52
N LEU A 211 -15.65 1.81 -8.01
CA LEU A 211 -14.29 1.61 -8.50
C LEU A 211 -13.86 0.14 -8.33
N ALA A 212 -14.08 -0.44 -7.15
CA ALA A 212 -13.76 -1.85 -6.90
C ALA A 212 -14.53 -2.79 -7.85
N ALA A 213 -15.81 -2.51 -8.11
CA ALA A 213 -16.62 -3.28 -9.05
C ALA A 213 -16.12 -3.18 -10.51
N ARG A 214 -15.39 -2.12 -10.86
CA ARG A 214 -14.74 -1.95 -12.18
C ARG A 214 -13.38 -2.65 -12.28
N GLY A 215 -12.91 -3.35 -11.24
CA GLY A 215 -11.62 -4.03 -11.23
C GLY A 215 -10.45 -3.15 -10.72
N ILE A 216 -10.73 -2.00 -10.12
CA ILE A 216 -9.72 -1.19 -9.43
C ILE A 216 -9.47 -1.80 -8.06
N ALA A 217 -8.24 -2.24 -7.81
CA ALA A 217 -7.83 -2.77 -6.51
C ALA A 217 -7.66 -1.64 -5.50
N LEU A 218 -7.94 -1.90 -4.22
CA LEU A 218 -7.86 -0.92 -3.15
C LEU A 218 -6.77 -1.31 -2.14
N GLN A 219 -5.85 -0.40 -1.84
CA GLN A 219 -4.84 -0.56 -0.78
C GLN A 219 -5.27 0.26 0.44
N GLY A 220 -5.59 -0.40 1.55
CA GLY A 220 -5.97 0.25 2.80
C GLY A 220 -4.75 0.70 3.61
N ASN A 221 -4.89 1.82 4.35
CA ASN A 221 -3.85 2.28 5.24
C ASN A 221 -4.08 1.76 6.67
N LEU A 222 -3.06 1.15 7.28
CA LEU A 222 -3.14 0.62 8.65
C LEU A 222 -3.45 1.73 9.68
N GLY A 223 -2.95 2.93 9.45
CA GLY A 223 -3.27 4.10 10.27
C GLY A 223 -4.75 4.47 10.25
N SER A 224 -5.42 4.25 9.13
CA SER A 224 -6.86 4.50 9.01
C SER A 224 -7.66 3.58 9.93
N LEU A 225 -7.31 2.30 9.99
CA LEU A 225 -7.98 1.31 10.85
C LEU A 225 -7.81 1.61 12.35
N THR A 226 -6.67 2.17 12.74
CA THR A 226 -6.39 2.54 14.14
C THR A 226 -7.00 3.88 14.54
N GLY A 227 -7.37 4.72 13.57
CA GLY A 227 -7.91 6.06 13.79
C GLY A 227 -6.86 7.16 13.82
N TYR A 228 -5.65 6.88 13.34
CA TYR A 228 -4.57 7.87 13.21
C TYR A 228 -5.01 9.10 12.39
N TYR A 229 -5.80 8.88 11.34
CA TYR A 229 -6.35 9.94 10.47
C TYR A 229 -7.75 10.44 10.89
N GLY A 230 -8.18 10.11 12.12
CA GLY A 230 -9.45 10.54 12.69
C GLY A 230 -10.59 9.52 12.54
N SER A 231 -11.69 9.79 13.25
CA SER A 231 -12.80 8.83 13.42
C SER A 231 -13.57 8.56 12.12
N ARG A 232 -13.72 9.59 11.26
CA ARG A 232 -14.44 9.44 9.98
C ARG A 232 -13.69 8.53 9.01
N VAL A 233 -12.37 8.74 8.86
CA VAL A 233 -11.50 7.87 8.05
C VAL A 233 -11.53 6.43 8.59
N LYS A 234 -11.44 6.28 9.92
CA LYS A 234 -11.55 4.96 10.57
C LYS A 234 -12.87 4.26 10.25
N ALA A 235 -13.99 4.96 10.34
CA ALA A 235 -15.30 4.38 10.07
C ALA A 235 -15.41 3.87 8.64
N ILE A 236 -14.92 4.63 7.65
CA ILE A 236 -14.90 4.21 6.24
C ILE A 236 -13.95 3.04 6.04
N ALA A 237 -12.73 3.11 6.59
CA ALA A 237 -11.78 1.99 6.51
C ALA A 237 -12.37 0.70 7.06
N GLN A 238 -13.08 0.76 8.18
CA GLN A 238 -13.76 -0.40 8.77
C GLN A 238 -14.92 -0.91 7.92
N SER A 239 -15.69 -0.02 7.28
CA SER A 239 -16.76 -0.39 6.36
C SER A 239 -16.21 -1.11 5.11
N LEU A 240 -15.20 -0.53 4.46
CA LEU A 240 -14.55 -1.15 3.29
C LEU A 240 -13.91 -2.50 3.64
N LEU A 241 -13.35 -2.62 4.86
CA LEU A 241 -12.80 -3.89 5.34
C LEU A 241 -13.89 -4.94 5.57
N ALA A 242 -15.01 -4.56 6.19
CA ALA A 242 -16.15 -5.47 6.41
C ALA A 242 -16.74 -5.98 5.09
N ASP A 243 -16.72 -5.16 4.06
CA ASP A 243 -17.18 -5.53 2.71
C ASP A 243 -16.10 -6.26 1.89
N LYS A 244 -14.92 -6.53 2.48
CA LYS A 244 -13.80 -7.24 1.84
C LYS A 244 -13.30 -6.58 0.54
N LEU A 245 -13.32 -5.25 0.49
CA LEU A 245 -12.95 -4.49 -0.70
C LEU A 245 -11.44 -4.21 -0.80
N TYR A 246 -10.69 -4.30 0.30
CA TYR A 246 -9.25 -4.12 0.24
C TYR A 246 -8.53 -5.33 -0.32
N THR A 247 -7.61 -5.09 -1.24
CA THR A 247 -6.70 -6.08 -1.80
C THR A 247 -5.50 -6.31 -0.89
N THR A 248 -4.99 -5.23 -0.29
CA THR A 248 -3.80 -5.25 0.58
C THR A 248 -3.78 -4.07 1.53
N PHE A 249 -2.79 -4.06 2.45
CA PHE A 249 -2.58 -2.97 3.39
C PHE A 249 -1.14 -2.48 3.36
N GLY A 250 -0.96 -1.17 3.56
CA GLY A 250 0.31 -0.53 3.78
C GLY A 250 0.30 0.38 5.01
N THR A 251 1.48 0.75 5.49
CA THR A 251 1.60 1.75 6.56
C THR A 251 1.55 3.16 6.04
N ASP A 252 1.96 3.36 4.79
CA ASP A 252 2.19 4.67 4.20
C ASP A 252 3.12 5.52 5.11
N SER A 253 4.14 4.84 5.65
CA SER A 253 5.03 5.47 6.64
C SER A 253 6.07 6.35 5.97
N HIS A 254 6.04 7.62 6.35
CA HIS A 254 7.00 8.64 5.95
C HIS A 254 8.07 8.90 7.03
N SER A 255 7.81 8.49 8.28
CA SER A 255 8.75 8.66 9.39
C SER A 255 8.58 7.59 10.46
N TYR A 256 9.63 7.40 11.28
CA TYR A 256 9.53 6.54 12.46
C TYR A 256 8.51 7.07 13.48
N GLY A 257 8.34 8.39 13.58
CA GLY A 257 7.35 9.02 14.46
C GLY A 257 5.93 8.58 14.16
N MET A 258 5.57 8.47 12.89
CA MET A 258 4.27 7.96 12.44
C MET A 258 4.05 6.50 12.89
N LEU A 259 5.00 5.60 12.63
CA LEU A 259 4.89 4.19 13.06
C LEU A 259 4.80 4.03 14.57
N ARG A 260 5.50 4.88 15.33
CA ARG A 260 5.39 4.89 16.80
C ARG A 260 3.97 5.23 17.27
N GLN A 261 3.31 6.17 16.60
CA GLN A 261 1.91 6.51 16.91
C GLN A 261 0.96 5.38 16.56
N LEU A 262 1.17 4.68 15.45
CA LEU A 262 0.38 3.49 15.08
C LEU A 262 0.46 2.40 16.17
N LYS A 263 1.63 2.21 16.79
CA LYS A 263 1.80 1.26 17.91
C LYS A 263 1.03 1.66 19.16
N LEU A 264 0.90 2.96 19.43
CA LEU A 264 0.22 3.46 20.64
C LEU A 264 -1.30 3.40 20.52
N THR A 265 -1.83 3.42 19.30
CA THR A 265 -3.27 3.39 19.02
C THR A 265 -3.80 1.98 18.74
N ALA A 266 -2.93 1.03 18.53
CA ALA A 266 -3.22 -0.38 18.28
C ALA A 266 -3.11 -1.21 19.55
#